data_c8501b9cd265e27c4b95d3995f4a0a86
#
_entry.id   c8501b9cd265e27c4b95d3995f4a0a86
#
_cell.length_a   1.000
_cell.length_b   1.000
_cell.length_c   1.000
_cell.angle_alpha   90.00
_cell.angle_beta   90.00
_cell.angle_gamma   90.00
#
_symmetry.space_group_name_H-M   'P 1'
#
loop_
_entity.id
_entity.type
_entity.pdbx_description
1 polymer ?
#
loop_
_entity_poly.entity_id
_entity_poly.type
_entity_poly.pdbx_seq_one_letter_code
_entity_poly.pdbx_strand_id
1 'polypeptide(L)'
;MKTAQSNYKGGQGPMWRIIAAIWILCGVALVAYITSSITSVMTTQRLQNEIAGPKDLGGKNVGVIADSPGADYSAQRGWDISTFDNLPSAATSLVTHDIQAIVFDAPALQYYDNAHPELPLTEVGQIFDPHKYAFAVPKGSPNRMPLNHALLKLEEAGFVTALNVRYFDRD
;
A
#
# COMPACT_ATOMS: atom_id res chain seq x y z
N MET A 1 -75.17 5.23 5.66
CA MET A 1 -73.79 4.72 5.55
C MET A 1 -73.09 5.08 6.85
N LYS A 2 -72.89 4.07 7.74
CA LYS A 2 -72.13 4.27 8.98
C LYS A 2 -70.71 3.80 8.74
N THR A 3 -69.76 4.73 8.73
CA THR A 3 -68.32 4.43 8.66
C THR A 3 -67.90 3.82 10.02
N ALA A 4 -67.46 2.58 9.99
CA ALA A 4 -66.87 1.89 11.13
C ALA A 4 -65.48 2.51 11.38
N GLN A 5 -65.40 3.41 12.39
CA GLN A 5 -64.10 3.78 12.96
C GLN A 5 -63.56 2.59 13.75
N SER A 6 -62.59 1.95 13.20
CA SER A 6 -61.77 0.94 13.91
C SER A 6 -61.03 1.61 15.07
N ASN A 7 -61.54 1.44 16.26
CA ASN A 7 -60.97 1.95 17.49
C ASN A 7 -59.81 1.02 17.92
N TYR A 8 -58.65 1.18 17.31
CA TYR A 8 -57.43 0.45 17.65
C TYR A 8 -56.88 1.02 18.97
N LYS A 9 -57.48 0.60 20.09
CA LYS A 9 -56.88 0.79 21.41
C LYS A 9 -55.77 -0.27 21.59
N GLY A 10 -54.62 -0.07 20.93
CA GLY A 10 -53.40 -0.80 21.24
C GLY A 10 -53.04 -0.54 22.71
N GLY A 11 -52.84 -1.60 23.48
CA GLY A 11 -52.65 -1.60 24.93
C GLY A 11 -51.60 -0.61 25.40
N GLN A 12 -52.04 0.54 25.87
CA GLN A 12 -51.22 1.57 26.49
C GLN A 12 -51.16 1.40 28.02
N GLY A 13 -50.86 0.18 28.47
CA GLY A 13 -50.52 -0.06 29.87
C GLY A 13 -49.13 0.47 30.19
N PRO A 14 -48.83 0.92 31.42
CA PRO A 14 -47.50 1.39 31.80
C PRO A 14 -46.43 0.32 31.55
N MET A 15 -46.77 -0.94 31.65
CA MET A 15 -45.89 -2.09 31.42
C MET A 15 -45.43 -2.16 29.95
N TRP A 16 -46.30 -1.89 28.99
CA TRP A 16 -45.94 -1.87 27.57
C TRP A 16 -44.95 -0.75 27.20
N ARG A 17 -45.10 0.41 27.85
CA ARG A 17 -44.17 1.52 27.72
C ARG A 17 -42.76 1.17 28.22
N ILE A 18 -42.67 0.46 29.32
CA ILE A 18 -41.41 -0.01 29.91
C ILE A 18 -40.73 -1.01 28.96
N ILE A 19 -41.49 -1.98 28.45
CA ILE A 19 -40.96 -2.96 27.48
C ILE A 19 -40.46 -2.27 26.22
N ALA A 20 -41.23 -1.32 25.68
CA ALA A 20 -40.81 -0.54 24.50
C ALA A 20 -39.55 0.29 24.77
N ALA A 21 -39.41 0.90 25.94
CA ALA A 21 -38.21 1.65 26.32
C ALA A 21 -36.98 0.74 26.45
N ILE A 22 -37.12 -0.43 27.03
CA ILE A 22 -36.04 -1.42 27.13
C ILE A 22 -35.62 -1.86 25.70
N TRP A 23 -36.60 -2.12 24.81
CA TRP A 23 -36.30 -2.54 23.43
C TRP A 23 -35.56 -1.46 22.64
N ILE A 24 -35.94 -0.20 22.79
CA ILE A 24 -35.25 0.93 22.18
C ILE A 24 -33.83 1.05 22.71
N LEU A 25 -33.62 0.93 24.03
CA LEU A 25 -32.29 0.97 24.64
C LEU A 25 -31.39 -0.16 24.15
N CYS A 26 -31.92 -1.39 24.05
CA CYS A 26 -31.18 -2.51 23.49
C CYS A 26 -30.79 -2.26 22.02
N GLY A 27 -31.70 -1.70 21.20
CA GLY A 27 -31.44 -1.36 19.82
C GLY A 27 -30.34 -0.31 19.67
N VAL A 28 -30.39 0.77 20.45
CA VAL A 28 -29.35 1.82 20.45
C VAL A 28 -28.01 1.27 20.92
N ALA A 29 -28.01 0.44 21.98
CA ALA A 29 -26.78 -0.17 22.47
C ALA A 29 -26.13 -1.10 21.43
N LEU A 30 -26.94 -1.88 20.72
CA LEU A 30 -26.44 -2.76 19.63
C LEU A 30 -25.83 -1.96 18.49
N VAL A 31 -26.52 -0.91 18.04
CA VAL A 31 -25.98 -0.03 16.97
C VAL A 31 -24.70 0.67 17.43
N ALA A 32 -24.65 1.17 18.66
CA ALA A 32 -23.46 1.79 19.22
C ALA A 32 -22.28 0.80 19.30
N TYR A 33 -22.54 -0.44 19.70
CA TYR A 33 -21.53 -1.50 19.77
C TYR A 33 -20.97 -1.83 18.38
N ILE A 34 -21.83 -2.03 17.38
CA ILE A 34 -21.42 -2.32 16.01
C ILE A 34 -20.60 -1.15 15.43
N THR A 35 -21.09 0.08 15.59
CA THR A 35 -20.40 1.29 15.10
C THR A 35 -19.02 1.45 15.76
N SER A 36 -18.92 1.25 17.07
CA SER A 36 -17.66 1.31 17.81
C SER A 36 -16.68 0.24 17.37
N SER A 37 -17.15 -0.99 17.14
CA SER A 37 -16.29 -2.09 16.68
C SER A 37 -15.72 -1.84 15.27
N ILE A 38 -16.55 -1.37 14.34
CA ILE A 38 -16.10 -1.05 12.97
C ILE A 38 -15.08 0.10 13.00
N THR A 39 -15.36 1.16 13.75
CA THR A 39 -14.45 2.31 13.87
C THR A 39 -13.10 1.92 14.48
N SER A 40 -13.12 1.08 15.52
CA SER A 40 -11.90 0.61 16.20
C SER A 40 -11.00 -0.20 15.25
N VAL A 41 -11.56 -1.14 14.50
CA VAL A 41 -10.80 -1.96 13.55
C VAL A 41 -10.18 -1.09 12.43
N MET A 42 -10.96 -0.17 11.85
CA MET A 42 -10.47 0.73 10.81
C MET A 42 -9.38 1.68 11.31
N THR A 43 -9.51 2.20 12.53
CA THR A 43 -8.53 3.13 13.10
C THR A 43 -7.23 2.42 13.44
N THR A 44 -7.29 1.20 13.99
CA THR A 44 -6.10 0.42 14.34
C THR A 44 -5.31 0.00 13.10
N GLN A 45 -5.98 -0.40 12.03
CA GLN A 45 -5.33 -0.75 10.77
C GLN A 45 -4.67 0.47 10.10
N ARG A 46 -5.29 1.65 10.14
CA ARG A 46 -4.69 2.88 9.60
C ARG A 46 -3.47 3.33 10.39
N LEU A 47 -3.53 3.29 11.71
CA LEU A 47 -2.41 3.74 12.56
C LEU A 47 -1.20 2.78 12.54
N GLN A 48 -1.40 1.50 12.24
CA GLN A 48 -0.30 0.53 12.15
C GLN A 48 0.41 0.51 10.80
N ASN A 49 -0.22 1.01 9.73
CA ASN A 49 0.26 0.89 8.36
C ASN A 49 0.54 2.21 7.63
N GLU A 50 0.48 3.35 8.28
CA GLU A 50 0.80 4.61 7.60
C GLU A 50 2.33 4.82 7.48
N ILE A 51 2.96 4.03 6.61
CA ILE A 51 4.25 4.38 6.06
C ILE A 51 3.97 5.25 4.83
N ALA A 52 4.08 6.56 4.99
CA ALA A 52 3.90 7.53 3.91
C ALA A 52 5.22 7.82 3.18
N GLY A 53 6.35 7.35 3.72
CA GLY A 53 7.65 7.56 3.11
C GLY A 53 8.83 7.13 3.99
N PRO A 54 10.06 7.41 3.55
CA PRO A 54 11.29 6.95 4.22
C PRO A 54 11.44 7.42 5.67
N LYS A 55 10.78 8.51 6.04
CA LYS A 55 10.86 9.06 7.42
C LYS A 55 10.13 8.18 8.44
N ASP A 56 9.17 7.40 7.99
CA ASP A 56 8.32 6.58 8.85
C ASP A 56 8.89 5.17 9.06
N LEU A 57 10.03 4.85 8.43
CA LEU A 57 10.70 3.56 8.50
C LEU A 57 11.55 3.38 9.77
N GLY A 58 11.76 4.44 10.54
CA GLY A 58 12.47 4.35 11.83
C GLY A 58 11.75 3.42 12.81
N GLY A 59 12.43 2.37 13.28
CA GLY A 59 11.85 1.36 14.19
C GLY A 59 10.89 0.36 13.51
N LYS A 60 10.85 0.34 12.18
CA LYS A 60 10.14 -0.66 11.37
C LYS A 60 11.14 -1.66 10.81
N ASN A 61 10.73 -2.93 10.68
CA ASN A 61 11.52 -3.94 10.00
C ASN A 61 11.34 -3.78 8.48
N VAL A 62 12.42 -3.43 7.78
CA VAL A 62 12.44 -3.10 6.36
C VAL A 62 13.11 -4.21 5.58
N GLY A 63 12.40 -4.78 4.61
CA GLY A 63 12.95 -5.73 3.66
C GLY A 63 13.83 -5.03 2.63
N VAL A 64 15.01 -5.55 2.39
CA VAL A 64 15.94 -5.09 1.37
C VAL A 64 16.48 -6.26 0.57
N ILE A 65 16.83 -6.03 -0.69
CA ILE A 65 17.48 -7.06 -1.51
C ILE A 65 19.00 -6.99 -1.28
N ALA A 66 19.62 -8.15 -1.13
CA ALA A 66 21.07 -8.24 -0.95
C ALA A 66 21.83 -7.50 -2.06
N ASP A 67 22.93 -6.86 -1.69
CA ASP A 67 23.82 -6.14 -2.60
C ASP A 67 23.12 -5.06 -3.47
N SER A 68 22.00 -4.52 -2.99
CA SER A 68 21.26 -3.45 -3.67
C SER A 68 21.57 -2.06 -3.09
N PRO A 69 21.41 -0.98 -3.89
CA PRO A 69 21.50 0.38 -3.37
C PRO A 69 20.52 0.65 -2.22
N GLY A 70 19.34 0.01 -2.26
CA GLY A 70 18.35 0.09 -1.19
C GLY A 70 18.85 -0.48 0.14
N ALA A 71 19.65 -1.56 0.11
CA ALA A 71 20.26 -2.13 1.31
C ALA A 71 21.29 -1.17 1.91
N ASP A 72 22.18 -0.61 1.08
CA ASP A 72 23.19 0.35 1.52
C ASP A 72 22.56 1.61 2.11
N TYR A 73 21.53 2.15 1.44
CA TYR A 73 20.80 3.32 1.92
C TYR A 73 20.12 3.07 3.27
N SER A 74 19.45 1.93 3.42
CA SER A 74 18.75 1.55 4.64
C SER A 74 19.72 1.34 5.80
N ALA A 75 20.86 0.70 5.56
CA ALA A 75 21.92 0.51 6.54
C ALA A 75 22.51 1.83 7.01
N GLN A 76 22.78 2.78 6.09
CA GLN A 76 23.28 4.12 6.43
C GLN A 76 22.31 4.92 7.30
N ARG A 77 21.01 4.67 7.18
CA ARG A 77 19.95 5.29 8.00
C ARG A 77 19.75 4.62 9.36
N GLY A 78 20.38 3.46 9.57
CA GLY A 78 20.26 2.69 10.82
C GLY A 78 18.87 2.09 11.00
N TRP A 79 18.18 1.77 9.90
CA TRP A 79 16.90 1.07 9.96
C TRP A 79 17.12 -0.40 10.34
N ASP A 80 16.10 -1.02 10.92
CA ASP A 80 16.08 -2.46 11.15
C ASP A 80 15.80 -3.17 9.82
N ILE A 81 16.78 -3.92 9.31
CA ILE A 81 16.72 -4.49 7.96
C ILE A 81 16.70 -6.01 7.97
N SER A 82 15.80 -6.59 7.17
CA SER A 82 15.78 -7.99 6.79
C SER A 82 16.21 -8.14 5.34
N THR A 83 17.28 -8.89 5.09
CA THR A 83 17.86 -9.06 3.77
C THR A 83 17.27 -10.27 3.05
N PHE A 84 16.92 -10.11 1.79
CA PHE A 84 16.35 -11.14 0.92
C PHE A 84 17.18 -11.31 -0.36
N ASP A 85 17.18 -12.52 -0.93
CA ASP A 85 17.89 -12.81 -2.17
C ASP A 85 17.18 -12.24 -3.42
N ASN A 86 15.87 -12.08 -3.33
CA ASN A 86 15.07 -11.61 -4.47
C ASN A 86 13.76 -10.93 -4.01
N LEU A 87 13.17 -10.16 -4.92
CA LEU A 87 11.95 -9.39 -4.66
C LEU A 87 10.72 -10.28 -4.34
N PRO A 88 10.48 -11.43 -5.01
CA PRO A 88 9.36 -12.30 -4.65
C PRO A 88 9.38 -12.80 -3.19
N SER A 89 10.56 -13.13 -2.66
CA SER A 89 10.67 -13.56 -1.25
C SER A 89 10.39 -12.41 -0.28
N ALA A 90 10.89 -11.21 -0.57
CA ALA A 90 10.59 -10.02 0.20
C ALA A 90 9.09 -9.67 0.15
N ALA A 91 8.47 -9.74 -1.03
CA ALA A 91 7.03 -9.50 -1.20
C ALA A 91 6.18 -10.49 -0.40
N THR A 92 6.57 -11.77 -0.38
CA THR A 92 5.89 -12.79 0.44
C THR A 92 5.96 -12.42 1.92
N SER A 93 7.14 -12.03 2.43
CA SER A 93 7.31 -11.61 3.82
C SER A 93 6.57 -10.31 4.17
N LEU A 94 6.36 -9.41 3.20
CA LEU A 94 5.53 -8.23 3.38
C LEU A 94 4.04 -8.61 3.52
N VAL A 95 3.56 -9.53 2.69
CA VAL A 95 2.17 -10.02 2.73
C VAL A 95 1.88 -10.80 4.00
N THR A 96 2.86 -11.57 4.51
CA THR A 96 2.74 -12.29 5.80
C THR A 96 2.97 -11.40 7.02
N HIS A 97 3.28 -10.13 6.82
CA HIS A 97 3.56 -9.13 7.88
C HIS A 97 4.82 -9.42 8.71
N ASP A 98 5.76 -10.21 8.19
CA ASP A 98 7.06 -10.42 8.82
C ASP A 98 7.95 -9.17 8.71
N ILE A 99 7.74 -8.39 7.65
CA ILE A 99 8.31 -7.05 7.45
C ILE A 99 7.20 -6.04 7.20
N GLN A 100 7.48 -4.75 7.43
CA GLN A 100 6.49 -3.68 7.28
C GLN A 100 6.64 -2.88 5.99
N ALA A 101 7.79 -2.92 5.36
CA ALA A 101 8.06 -2.24 4.09
C ALA A 101 9.17 -2.93 3.32
N ILE A 102 9.24 -2.68 2.01
CA ILE A 102 10.36 -3.06 1.15
C ILE A 102 10.97 -1.79 0.58
N VAL A 103 12.30 -1.69 0.64
CA VAL A 103 13.07 -0.63 -0.02
C VAL A 103 13.92 -1.23 -1.12
N PHE A 104 13.59 -0.87 -2.35
CA PHE A 104 14.25 -1.37 -3.55
C PHE A 104 14.10 -0.36 -4.70
N ASP A 105 14.67 -0.66 -5.87
CA ASP A 105 14.60 0.18 -7.05
C ASP A 105 13.15 0.42 -7.51
N ALA A 106 12.75 1.68 -7.63
CA ALA A 106 11.37 2.05 -7.98
C ALA A 106 10.87 1.38 -9.27
N PRO A 107 11.61 1.38 -10.40
CA PRO A 107 11.13 0.69 -11.61
C PRO A 107 10.91 -0.81 -11.41
N ALA A 108 11.72 -1.46 -10.58
CA ALA A 108 11.56 -2.90 -10.31
C ALA A 108 10.33 -3.16 -9.44
N LEU A 109 10.07 -2.32 -8.44
CA LEU A 109 8.86 -2.40 -7.60
C LEU A 109 7.59 -2.15 -8.42
N GLN A 110 7.57 -1.10 -9.24
CA GLN A 110 6.44 -0.77 -10.11
C GLN A 110 6.13 -1.89 -11.11
N TYR A 111 7.15 -2.44 -11.73
CA TYR A 111 6.97 -3.57 -12.64
C TYR A 111 6.43 -4.80 -11.91
N TYR A 112 6.93 -5.08 -10.70
CA TYR A 112 6.49 -6.22 -9.91
C TYR A 112 5.04 -6.06 -9.45
N ASP A 113 4.66 -4.89 -8.98
CA ASP A 113 3.29 -4.56 -8.57
C ASP A 113 2.30 -4.65 -9.74
N ASN A 114 2.69 -4.15 -10.92
CA ASN A 114 1.89 -4.26 -12.13
C ASN A 114 1.74 -5.71 -12.64
N ALA A 115 2.77 -6.53 -12.44
CA ALA A 115 2.76 -7.94 -12.84
C ALA A 115 1.97 -8.84 -11.86
N HIS A 116 1.74 -8.38 -10.62
CA HIS A 116 1.08 -9.16 -9.56
C HIS A 116 -0.06 -8.38 -8.91
N PRO A 117 -1.11 -8.00 -9.66
CA PRO A 117 -2.23 -7.20 -9.14
C PRO A 117 -3.06 -7.94 -8.06
N GLU A 118 -2.85 -9.25 -7.90
CA GLU A 118 -3.46 -10.06 -6.86
C GLU A 118 -2.84 -9.85 -5.47
N LEU A 119 -1.63 -9.30 -5.40
CA LEU A 119 -0.96 -9.02 -4.14
C LEU A 119 -1.41 -7.67 -3.59
N PRO A 120 -1.70 -7.56 -2.29
CA PRO A 120 -2.11 -6.31 -1.65
C PRO A 120 -0.90 -5.39 -1.40
N LEU A 121 -0.16 -5.07 -2.44
CA LEU A 121 1.01 -4.20 -2.39
C LEU A 121 0.62 -2.78 -2.82
N THR A 122 1.31 -1.80 -2.29
CA THR A 122 1.11 -0.39 -2.66
C THR A 122 2.43 0.35 -2.55
N GLU A 123 2.80 1.03 -3.61
CA GLU A 123 3.94 1.95 -3.58
C GLU A 123 3.57 3.20 -2.78
N VAL A 124 4.45 3.61 -1.87
CA VAL A 124 4.21 4.75 -0.98
C VAL A 124 5.39 5.71 -0.98
N GLY A 125 5.08 6.99 -0.85
CA GLY A 125 6.08 8.06 -0.78
C GLY A 125 6.58 8.51 -2.14
N GLN A 126 7.59 9.38 -2.09
CA GLN A 126 8.27 9.87 -3.28
C GLN A 126 9.55 9.09 -3.51
N ILE A 127 9.95 8.96 -4.78
CA ILE A 127 11.26 8.39 -5.14
C ILE A 127 12.35 9.19 -4.44
N PHE A 128 13.23 8.50 -3.75
CA PHE A 128 14.36 9.07 -3.02
C PHE A 128 15.66 8.43 -3.48
N ASP A 129 16.79 9.09 -3.24
CA ASP A 129 18.12 8.64 -3.63
C ASP A 129 18.22 8.24 -5.12
N PRO A 130 17.94 9.16 -6.05
CA PRO A 130 17.83 8.82 -7.48
C PRO A 130 19.17 8.40 -8.06
N HIS A 131 19.20 7.18 -8.57
CA HIS A 131 20.33 6.62 -9.32
C HIS A 131 20.04 6.56 -10.81
N LYS A 132 21.09 6.65 -11.63
CA LYS A 132 20.97 6.50 -13.08
C LYS A 132 21.40 5.10 -13.51
N TYR A 133 20.61 4.47 -14.35
CA TYR A 133 21.00 3.24 -15.01
C TYR A 133 21.98 3.53 -16.15
N ALA A 134 22.93 2.65 -16.35
CA ALA A 134 23.91 2.76 -17.41
C ALA A 134 24.29 1.38 -17.97
N PHE A 135 24.65 1.34 -19.24
CA PHE A 135 25.26 0.15 -19.83
C PHE A 135 26.75 0.11 -19.49
N ALA A 136 27.21 -1.03 -19.01
CA ALA A 136 28.63 -1.27 -18.80
C ALA A 136 29.28 -1.85 -20.06
N VAL A 137 30.40 -1.31 -20.44
CA VAL A 137 31.25 -1.84 -21.52
C VAL A 137 32.70 -1.92 -21.05
N PRO A 138 33.54 -2.86 -21.55
CA PRO A 138 34.94 -2.94 -21.18
C PRO A 138 35.67 -1.61 -21.43
N LYS A 139 36.65 -1.30 -20.60
CA LYS A 139 37.45 -0.09 -20.73
C LYS A 139 38.15 -0.08 -22.10
N GLY A 140 38.01 1.02 -22.85
CA GLY A 140 38.56 1.13 -24.23
C GLY A 140 37.71 0.47 -25.30
N SER A 141 36.53 -0.03 -25.00
CA SER A 141 35.65 -0.64 -26.01
C SER A 141 35.32 0.34 -27.15
N PRO A 142 35.47 -0.09 -28.40
CA PRO A 142 35.10 0.72 -29.57
C PRO A 142 33.58 0.99 -29.63
N ASN A 143 32.78 0.18 -28.95
CA ASN A 143 31.33 0.28 -28.96
C ASN A 143 30.79 1.39 -28.05
N ARG A 144 31.63 2.02 -27.20
CA ARG A 144 31.18 3.06 -26.27
C ARG A 144 30.52 4.25 -26.96
N MET A 145 31.18 4.78 -27.98
CA MET A 145 30.67 5.95 -28.72
C MET A 145 29.42 5.63 -29.54
N PRO A 146 29.40 4.53 -30.34
CA PRO A 146 28.22 4.13 -31.07
C PRO A 146 27.00 3.88 -30.12
N LEU A 147 27.21 3.24 -28.96
CA LEU A 147 26.17 2.98 -27.99
C LEU A 147 25.58 4.28 -27.41
N ASN A 148 26.43 5.21 -26.98
CA ASN A 148 25.99 6.51 -26.51
C ASN A 148 25.17 7.28 -27.54
N HIS A 149 25.63 7.25 -28.81
CA HIS A 149 24.93 7.91 -29.90
C HIS A 149 23.56 7.27 -30.18
N ALA A 150 23.47 5.94 -30.09
CA ALA A 150 22.21 5.22 -30.23
C ALA A 150 21.24 5.55 -29.11
N LEU A 151 21.73 5.58 -27.86
CA LEU A 151 20.90 5.94 -26.69
C LEU A 151 20.34 7.36 -26.79
N LEU A 152 21.18 8.34 -27.17
CA LEU A 152 20.74 9.72 -27.40
C LEU A 152 19.63 9.80 -28.45
N LYS A 153 19.82 9.11 -29.61
CA LYS A 153 18.77 9.06 -30.63
C LYS A 153 17.47 8.47 -30.16
N LEU A 154 17.50 7.41 -29.31
CA LEU A 154 16.32 6.79 -28.75
C LEU A 154 15.62 7.73 -27.75
N GLU A 155 16.39 8.47 -26.96
CA GLU A 155 15.87 9.48 -26.05
C GLU A 155 15.21 10.63 -26.80
N GLU A 156 15.90 11.19 -27.83
CA GLU A 156 15.35 12.27 -28.68
C GLU A 156 14.11 11.84 -29.46
N ALA A 157 14.02 10.57 -29.83
CA ALA A 157 12.85 9.99 -30.50
C ALA A 157 11.67 9.72 -29.52
N GLY A 158 11.82 9.99 -28.22
CA GLY A 158 10.79 9.73 -27.19
C GLY A 158 10.57 8.25 -26.89
N PHE A 159 11.46 7.36 -27.37
CA PHE A 159 11.31 5.92 -27.19
C PHE A 159 11.40 5.51 -25.72
N VAL A 160 12.31 6.12 -24.96
CA VAL A 160 12.46 5.86 -23.52
C VAL A 160 11.20 6.27 -22.76
N THR A 161 10.62 7.42 -23.11
CA THR A 161 9.34 7.87 -22.52
C THR A 161 8.21 6.90 -22.82
N ALA A 162 8.12 6.43 -24.07
CA ALA A 162 7.10 5.45 -24.46
C ALA A 162 7.25 4.10 -23.74
N LEU A 163 8.49 3.66 -23.46
CA LEU A 163 8.74 2.47 -22.65
C LEU A 163 8.32 2.68 -21.19
N ASN A 164 8.62 3.85 -20.62
CA ASN A 164 8.21 4.15 -19.24
C ASN A 164 6.68 4.08 -19.08
N VAL A 165 5.94 4.74 -19.96
CA VAL A 165 4.48 4.67 -19.98
C VAL A 165 4.00 3.23 -20.11
N ARG A 166 4.59 2.46 -21.01
CA ARG A 166 4.14 1.08 -21.27
C ARG A 166 4.34 0.12 -20.11
N TYR A 167 5.40 0.28 -19.32
CA TYR A 167 5.79 -0.72 -18.30
C TYR A 167 5.57 -0.27 -16.87
N PHE A 168 5.45 1.04 -16.61
CA PHE A 168 5.42 1.60 -15.27
C PHE A 168 4.20 2.47 -14.97
N ASP A 169 3.54 3.08 -15.98
CA ASP A 169 2.27 3.78 -15.74
C ASP A 169 1.14 2.76 -15.57
N ARG A 170 0.40 2.93 -14.50
CA ARG A 170 -0.93 2.33 -14.32
C ARG A 170 -1.96 3.27 -14.94
N ASP A 171 -2.75 2.77 -15.89
CA ASP A 171 -4.02 3.39 -16.32
C ASP A 171 -5.08 3.37 -15.20
#